data_0c56850d2b7540224a2b4bd8db5c9908
#
_entry.id   0c56850d2b7540224a2b4bd8db5c9908
#
_cell.length_a   1.000
_cell.length_b   1.000
_cell.length_c   1.000
_cell.angle_alpha   90.00
_cell.angle_beta   90.00
_cell.angle_gamma   90.00
#
_symmetry.space_group_name_H-M   'P 1'
#
loop_
_entity.id
_entity.type
_entity.pdbx_description
1 polymer ?
#
loop_
_entity_poly.entity_id
_entity_poly.type
_entity_poly.pdbx_seq_one_letter_code
_entity_poly.pdbx_strand_id
1 'polypeptide(L)'
;MVELGISTFGETTELEGTGQAYSHAERIRQLVAEIELADKVGLDVYGIGEHHREDFAVSAPEIVLAAGAINTKKIRLTSAVSILSSMDPIRLFQQYATIDALSNGRAEIMAGRGSFTESFPLFGYDLKDYEALFDEKLDLLQLVNEKTKLDWQGRLTQTISGKEVYPRPAQDKLPLWIATGGHVESTVKIA
;
A
#
# COMPACT_ATOMS: atom_id res chain seq x y z
N MET A 1 4.28 -9.77 -23.01
CA MET A 1 3.29 -8.68 -23.18
C MET A 1 3.76 -7.56 -22.27
N VAL A 2 3.72 -6.31 -22.70
CA VAL A 2 4.06 -5.16 -21.82
C VAL A 2 2.80 -4.76 -21.09
N GLU A 3 2.90 -4.60 -19.78
CA GLU A 3 1.83 -4.06 -18.93
C GLU A 3 2.02 -2.58 -18.72
N LEU A 4 0.93 -1.82 -18.72
CA LEU A 4 0.95 -0.37 -18.55
C LEU A 4 0.14 0.01 -17.31
N GLY A 5 0.75 0.81 -16.43
CA GLY A 5 0.11 1.30 -15.23
C GLY A 5 0.42 2.76 -14.97
N ILE A 6 -0.36 3.32 -14.07
CA ILE A 6 -0.10 4.65 -13.52
C ILE A 6 -0.11 4.59 -12.01
N SER A 7 0.60 5.52 -11.39
CA SER A 7 0.56 5.74 -9.96
C SER A 7 0.45 7.23 -9.64
N THR A 8 -0.12 7.54 -8.49
CA THR A 8 -0.24 8.90 -7.97
C THR A 8 -0.02 8.90 -6.45
N PHE A 9 0.42 10.02 -5.92
CA PHE A 9 0.50 10.22 -4.47
C PHE A 9 -0.71 11.00 -3.94
N GLY A 10 -1.67 11.36 -4.80
CA GLY A 10 -2.86 12.08 -4.41
C GLY A 10 -2.58 13.54 -4.04
N GLU A 11 -1.65 14.17 -4.76
CA GLU A 11 -1.27 15.57 -4.57
C GLU A 11 -2.48 16.49 -4.68
N THR A 12 -2.54 17.51 -3.78
CA THR A 12 -3.56 18.57 -3.79
C THR A 12 -3.10 19.78 -4.59
N THR A 13 -2.28 19.57 -5.62
CA THR A 13 -1.70 20.62 -6.46
C THR A 13 -2.75 21.55 -7.06
N GLU A 14 -2.33 22.79 -7.26
CA GLU A 14 -3.13 23.82 -7.89
C GLU A 14 -3.54 23.42 -9.32
N LEU A 15 -4.81 23.57 -9.63
CA LEU A 15 -5.32 23.52 -11.00
C LEU A 15 -4.64 24.63 -11.81
N GLU A 16 -3.92 24.25 -12.86
CA GLU A 16 -3.16 25.15 -13.71
C GLU A 16 -4.01 26.38 -14.10
N GLY A 17 -3.57 27.57 -13.67
CA GLY A 17 -4.19 28.85 -14.01
C GLY A 17 -5.41 29.28 -13.16
N THR A 18 -5.79 28.54 -12.12
CA THR A 18 -6.95 28.90 -11.28
C THR A 18 -6.59 29.51 -9.93
N GLY A 19 -5.35 29.32 -9.44
CA GLY A 19 -4.94 29.75 -8.09
C GLY A 19 -5.60 28.96 -6.95
N GLN A 20 -6.32 27.86 -7.25
CA GLN A 20 -7.01 27.04 -6.27
C GLN A 20 -6.45 25.63 -6.23
N ALA A 21 -5.99 25.19 -5.05
CA ALA A 21 -5.68 23.80 -4.79
C ALA A 21 -6.98 23.00 -4.54
N TYR A 22 -6.98 21.72 -4.90
CA TYR A 22 -8.05 20.81 -4.51
C TYR A 22 -8.11 20.65 -2.99
N SER A 23 -9.31 20.64 -2.43
CA SER A 23 -9.48 20.11 -1.09
C SER A 23 -9.18 18.60 -1.05
N HIS A 24 -8.75 18.07 0.11
CA HIS A 24 -8.53 16.62 0.27
C HIS A 24 -9.77 15.80 -0.14
N ALA A 25 -10.97 16.27 0.24
CA ALA A 25 -12.22 15.59 -0.10
C ALA A 25 -12.51 15.54 -1.60
N GLU A 26 -12.21 16.60 -2.33
CA GLU A 26 -12.35 16.63 -3.81
C GLU A 26 -11.32 15.70 -4.45
N ARG A 27 -10.06 15.81 -4.01
CA ARG A 27 -8.98 14.98 -4.57
C ARG A 27 -9.22 13.48 -4.36
N ILE A 28 -9.68 13.05 -3.19
CA ILE A 28 -10.03 11.64 -2.92
C ILE A 28 -11.15 11.17 -3.87
N ARG A 29 -12.19 11.97 -4.11
CA ARG A 29 -13.25 11.60 -5.05
C ARG A 29 -12.75 11.52 -6.48
N GLN A 30 -11.84 12.40 -6.89
CA GLN A 30 -11.21 12.34 -8.20
C GLN A 30 -10.37 11.07 -8.38
N LEU A 31 -9.62 10.65 -7.35
CA LEU A 31 -8.84 9.41 -7.41
C LEU A 31 -9.71 8.18 -7.68
N VAL A 32 -10.90 8.10 -7.09
CA VAL A 32 -11.85 7.01 -7.40
C VAL A 32 -12.27 7.08 -8.86
N ALA A 33 -12.59 8.27 -9.38
CA ALA A 33 -12.95 8.44 -10.79
C ALA A 33 -11.78 8.16 -11.75
N GLU A 34 -10.54 8.47 -11.35
CA GLU A 34 -9.33 8.13 -12.10
C GLU A 34 -9.10 6.62 -12.19
N ILE A 35 -9.34 5.88 -11.09
CA ILE A 35 -9.27 4.40 -11.10
C ILE A 35 -10.31 3.83 -12.08
N GLU A 36 -11.54 4.33 -12.05
CA GLU A 36 -12.60 3.91 -12.99
C GLU A 36 -12.25 4.22 -14.45
N LEU A 37 -11.68 5.40 -14.71
CA LEU A 37 -11.23 5.78 -16.04
C LEU A 37 -10.08 4.89 -16.51
N ALA A 38 -9.10 4.61 -15.65
CA ALA A 38 -7.97 3.74 -15.96
C ALA A 38 -8.41 2.32 -16.34
N ASP A 39 -9.38 1.74 -15.61
CA ASP A 39 -9.99 0.45 -15.95
C ASP A 39 -10.71 0.50 -17.32
N LYS A 40 -11.46 1.57 -17.56
CA LYS A 40 -12.24 1.75 -18.78
C LYS A 40 -11.36 1.89 -20.03
N VAL A 41 -10.23 2.57 -19.94
CA VAL A 41 -9.29 2.75 -21.06
C VAL A 41 -8.33 1.57 -21.21
N GLY A 42 -8.34 0.61 -20.29
CA GLY A 42 -7.62 -0.66 -20.39
C GLY A 42 -6.19 -0.60 -19.87
N LEU A 43 -5.90 0.24 -18.88
CA LEU A 43 -4.65 0.14 -18.12
C LEU A 43 -4.63 -1.14 -17.26
N ASP A 44 -3.43 -1.67 -17.03
CA ASP A 44 -3.25 -2.94 -16.34
C ASP A 44 -3.19 -2.76 -14.81
N VAL A 45 -2.65 -1.64 -14.32
CA VAL A 45 -2.47 -1.41 -12.87
C VAL A 45 -2.63 0.06 -12.49
N TYR A 46 -3.24 0.31 -11.32
CA TYR A 46 -3.33 1.62 -10.69
C TYR A 46 -2.76 1.57 -9.29
N GLY A 47 -1.82 2.47 -9.00
CA GLY A 47 -1.14 2.56 -7.71
C GLY A 47 -1.44 3.87 -6.98
N ILE A 48 -1.63 3.80 -5.65
CA ILE A 48 -1.78 4.99 -4.79
C ILE A 48 -0.72 4.97 -3.70
N GLY A 49 0.03 6.07 -3.57
CA GLY A 49 0.99 6.29 -2.51
C GLY A 49 0.36 6.73 -1.19
N GLU A 50 1.10 6.54 -0.11
CA GLU A 50 0.75 6.94 1.26
C GLU A 50 1.59 8.15 1.66
N HIS A 51 0.92 9.24 2.07
CA HIS A 51 1.57 10.44 2.60
C HIS A 51 0.78 11.05 3.75
N HIS A 52 1.49 11.62 4.72
CA HIS A 52 0.92 12.23 5.93
C HIS A 52 1.23 13.71 6.00
N ARG A 53 1.05 14.43 4.87
CA ARG A 53 1.34 15.86 4.72
C ARG A 53 0.13 16.60 4.18
N GLU A 54 0.10 17.92 4.40
CA GLU A 54 -0.98 18.80 3.94
C GLU A 54 -1.15 18.82 2.42
N ASP A 55 -0.06 18.68 1.68
CA ASP A 55 -0.02 18.73 0.22
C ASP A 55 -0.41 17.40 -0.47
N PHE A 56 -0.83 16.38 0.32
CA PHE A 56 -1.32 15.10 -0.17
C PHE A 56 -2.65 14.71 0.47
N ALA A 57 -3.59 14.23 -0.35
CA ALA A 57 -4.93 13.88 0.14
C ALA A 57 -5.02 12.46 0.74
N VAL A 58 -4.01 11.60 0.50
CA VAL A 58 -4.12 10.16 0.80
C VAL A 58 -3.11 9.72 1.85
N SER A 59 -3.62 9.41 3.05
CA SER A 59 -2.88 8.76 4.13
C SER A 59 -3.29 7.29 4.36
N ALA A 60 -4.37 6.84 3.69
CA ALA A 60 -4.91 5.49 3.76
C ALA A 60 -5.29 5.02 2.35
N PRO A 61 -4.30 4.68 1.51
CA PRO A 61 -4.52 4.30 0.11
C PRO A 61 -5.47 3.12 -0.04
N GLU A 62 -5.44 2.17 0.89
CA GLU A 62 -6.31 0.99 0.90
C GLU A 62 -7.80 1.33 0.94
N ILE A 63 -8.20 2.44 1.55
CA ILE A 63 -9.60 2.87 1.60
C ILE A 63 -10.05 3.37 0.22
N VAL A 64 -9.22 4.15 -0.46
CA VAL A 64 -9.50 4.67 -1.81
C VAL A 64 -9.50 3.52 -2.83
N LEU A 65 -8.53 2.60 -2.71
CA LEU A 65 -8.45 1.41 -3.55
C LEU A 65 -9.67 0.50 -3.37
N ALA A 66 -10.18 0.33 -2.14
CA ALA A 66 -11.39 -0.44 -1.89
C ALA A 66 -12.62 0.19 -2.56
N ALA A 67 -12.76 1.51 -2.57
CA ALA A 67 -13.81 2.20 -3.30
C ALA A 67 -13.69 1.98 -4.82
N GLY A 68 -12.49 2.09 -5.39
CA GLY A 68 -12.21 1.79 -6.79
C GLY A 68 -12.44 0.32 -7.17
N ALA A 69 -12.18 -0.61 -6.25
CA ALA A 69 -12.35 -2.05 -6.47
C ALA A 69 -13.79 -2.43 -6.86
N ILE A 70 -14.77 -1.81 -6.21
CA ILE A 70 -16.20 -2.06 -6.46
C ILE A 70 -16.64 -1.56 -7.83
N ASN A 71 -16.04 -0.47 -8.31
CA ASN A 71 -16.45 0.21 -9.55
C ASN A 71 -15.69 -0.26 -10.79
N THR A 72 -14.70 -1.16 -10.62
CA THR A 72 -13.81 -1.63 -11.70
C THR A 72 -13.89 -3.14 -11.90
N LYS A 73 -13.38 -3.64 -13.03
CA LYS A 73 -13.50 -5.06 -13.38
C LYS A 73 -12.18 -5.75 -13.74
N LYS A 74 -11.18 -5.02 -14.22
CA LYS A 74 -9.95 -5.59 -14.79
C LYS A 74 -8.68 -5.08 -14.16
N ILE A 75 -8.62 -3.78 -13.89
CA ILE A 75 -7.41 -3.11 -13.40
C ILE A 75 -6.98 -3.69 -12.06
N ARG A 76 -5.68 -3.97 -11.91
CA ARG A 76 -5.08 -4.34 -10.63
C ARG A 76 -4.88 -3.09 -9.77
N LEU A 77 -5.01 -3.26 -8.47
CA LEU A 77 -5.03 -2.19 -7.49
C LEU A 77 -3.89 -2.41 -6.49
N THR A 78 -2.99 -1.45 -6.41
CA THR A 78 -1.81 -1.57 -5.55
C THR A 78 -1.54 -0.29 -4.76
N SER A 79 -0.82 -0.39 -3.64
CA SER A 79 -0.16 0.78 -3.08
C SER A 79 1.05 1.19 -3.94
N ALA A 80 1.50 2.45 -3.77
CA ALA A 80 2.70 2.92 -4.45
C ALA A 80 3.45 4.01 -3.64
N VAL A 81 3.83 3.72 -2.40
CA VAL A 81 3.87 2.46 -1.64
C VAL A 81 3.03 2.54 -0.36
N SER A 82 2.78 1.38 0.31
CA SER A 82 2.45 1.36 1.73
C SER A 82 3.75 1.51 2.54
N ILE A 83 3.80 2.44 3.51
CA ILE A 83 4.98 2.70 4.34
C ILE A 83 5.07 1.63 5.43
N LEU A 84 5.63 0.47 5.09
CA LEU A 84 5.65 -0.69 5.97
C LEU A 84 6.41 -0.44 7.29
N SER A 85 7.43 0.42 7.28
CA SER A 85 8.18 0.75 8.50
C SER A 85 7.30 1.31 9.61
N SER A 86 6.24 2.07 9.30
CA SER A 86 5.32 2.68 10.27
C SER A 86 3.95 2.00 10.35
N MET A 87 3.67 0.98 9.52
CA MET A 87 2.40 0.27 9.49
C MET A 87 2.49 -1.10 10.18
N ASP A 88 1.39 -1.61 10.71
CA ASP A 88 1.31 -2.99 11.21
C ASP A 88 1.14 -3.95 10.03
N PRO A 89 2.03 -4.93 9.83
CA PRO A 89 2.00 -5.81 8.66
C PRO A 89 0.79 -6.76 8.63
N ILE A 90 0.26 -7.16 9.80
CA ILE A 90 -0.96 -7.97 9.86
C ILE A 90 -2.16 -7.15 9.39
N ARG A 91 -2.26 -5.89 9.84
CA ARG A 91 -3.33 -4.99 9.43
C ARG A 91 -3.26 -4.70 7.93
N LEU A 92 -2.07 -4.41 7.40
CA LEU A 92 -1.86 -4.20 5.98
C LEU A 92 -2.32 -5.42 5.16
N PHE A 93 -1.90 -6.63 5.55
CA PHE A 93 -2.36 -7.85 4.90
C PHE A 93 -3.89 -7.99 4.91
N GLN A 94 -4.53 -7.77 6.06
CA GLN A 94 -5.99 -7.87 6.20
C GLN A 94 -6.75 -6.87 5.32
N GLN A 95 -6.24 -5.64 5.20
CA GLN A 95 -6.81 -4.61 4.34
C GLN A 95 -6.73 -5.02 2.86
N TYR A 96 -5.55 -5.47 2.40
CA TYR A 96 -5.39 -5.90 1.02
C TYR A 96 -6.09 -7.23 0.71
N ALA A 97 -6.17 -8.16 1.64
CA ALA A 97 -7.01 -9.35 1.48
C ALA A 97 -8.50 -8.99 1.36
N THR A 98 -8.94 -7.92 2.02
CA THR A 98 -10.31 -7.40 1.88
C THR A 98 -10.52 -6.75 0.52
N ILE A 99 -9.58 -5.92 0.04
CA ILE A 99 -9.61 -5.34 -1.31
C ILE A 99 -9.61 -6.44 -2.36
N ASP A 100 -8.83 -7.48 -2.14
CA ASP A 100 -8.74 -8.63 -3.04
C ASP A 100 -10.09 -9.36 -3.17
N ALA A 101 -10.76 -9.59 -2.06
CA ALA A 101 -12.11 -10.15 -2.05
C ALA A 101 -13.12 -9.24 -2.77
N LEU A 102 -13.08 -7.92 -2.52
CA LEU A 102 -13.96 -6.92 -3.17
C LEU A 102 -13.71 -6.83 -4.69
N SER A 103 -12.47 -6.99 -5.11
CA SER A 103 -12.05 -6.87 -6.51
C SER A 103 -12.07 -8.17 -7.30
N ASN A 104 -12.39 -9.32 -6.70
CA ASN A 104 -12.25 -10.65 -7.29
C ASN A 104 -10.79 -10.96 -7.72
N GLY A 105 -9.85 -10.81 -6.80
CA GLY A 105 -8.47 -11.25 -7.02
C GLY A 105 -7.61 -10.26 -7.81
N ARG A 106 -7.77 -8.94 -7.60
CA ARG A 106 -7.01 -7.90 -8.31
C ARG A 106 -6.16 -7.02 -7.39
N ALA A 107 -6.06 -7.32 -6.10
CA ALA A 107 -5.23 -6.56 -5.19
C ALA A 107 -3.78 -7.02 -5.21
N GLU A 108 -2.87 -6.07 -5.09
CA GLU A 108 -1.43 -6.29 -4.93
C GLU A 108 -0.91 -5.35 -3.82
N ILE A 109 0.16 -5.71 -3.15
CA ILE A 109 0.82 -4.85 -2.18
C ILE A 109 2.17 -4.41 -2.75
N MET A 110 2.42 -3.11 -2.82
CA MET A 110 3.77 -2.60 -3.00
C MET A 110 4.23 -1.96 -1.69
N ALA A 111 5.09 -2.65 -0.97
CA ALA A 111 5.66 -2.20 0.29
C ALA A 111 6.93 -1.37 0.05
N GLY A 112 7.12 -0.35 0.85
CA GLY A 112 8.31 0.48 0.84
C GLY A 112 8.63 1.04 2.21
N ARG A 113 9.83 1.61 2.33
CA ARG A 113 10.26 2.29 3.57
C ARG A 113 9.65 3.68 3.72
N GLY A 114 9.16 4.25 2.61
CA GLY A 114 8.76 5.65 2.53
C GLY A 114 9.99 6.58 2.43
N SER A 115 9.90 7.61 1.61
CA SER A 115 10.92 8.67 1.49
C SER A 115 10.65 9.84 2.43
N PHE A 116 9.43 9.96 2.92
CA PHE A 116 9.00 10.94 3.92
C PHE A 116 8.89 10.29 5.29
N THR A 117 9.25 11.02 6.33
CA THR A 117 9.39 10.45 7.69
C THR A 117 8.28 10.86 8.65
N GLU A 118 7.26 11.58 8.16
CA GLU A 118 6.16 12.13 8.97
C GLU A 118 5.34 11.04 9.69
N SER A 119 5.22 9.86 9.10
CA SER A 119 4.51 8.73 9.70
C SER A 119 5.15 8.23 11.00
N PHE A 120 6.47 8.37 11.14
CA PHE A 120 7.19 7.88 12.32
C PHE A 120 6.73 8.52 13.62
N PRO A 121 6.81 9.86 13.81
CA PRO A 121 6.31 10.49 15.02
C PRO A 121 4.79 10.39 15.17
N LEU A 122 4.02 10.33 14.08
CA LEU A 122 2.56 10.19 14.14
C LEU A 122 2.14 8.84 14.73
N PHE A 123 2.88 7.77 14.43
CA PHE A 123 2.56 6.42 14.90
C PHE A 123 3.48 5.93 16.02
N GLY A 124 4.31 6.82 16.58
CA GLY A 124 5.13 6.52 17.75
C GLY A 124 6.37 5.67 17.48
N TYR A 125 6.89 5.70 16.26
CA TYR A 125 8.13 5.02 15.89
C TYR A 125 9.32 5.97 15.94
N ASP A 126 10.51 5.44 16.25
CA ASP A 126 11.77 6.17 16.25
C ASP A 126 12.50 5.92 14.91
N LEU A 127 12.97 7.01 14.29
CA LEU A 127 13.72 6.96 13.02
C LEU A 127 15.04 6.17 13.13
N LYS A 128 15.60 5.99 14.32
CA LYS A 128 16.78 5.14 14.51
C LYS A 128 16.52 3.67 14.15
N ASP A 129 15.25 3.24 14.24
CA ASP A 129 14.83 1.86 13.96
C ASP A 129 14.29 1.68 12.51
N TYR A 130 14.44 2.71 11.65
CA TYR A 130 13.88 2.78 10.30
C TYR A 130 14.12 1.52 9.46
N GLU A 131 15.39 1.10 9.34
CA GLU A 131 15.78 -0.10 8.56
C GLU A 131 15.27 -1.37 9.24
N ALA A 132 15.51 -1.51 10.54
CA ALA A 132 15.17 -2.70 11.30
C ALA A 132 13.64 -2.93 11.38
N LEU A 133 12.86 -1.86 11.47
CA LEU A 133 11.39 -1.93 11.39
C LEU A 133 10.92 -2.44 10.04
N PHE A 134 11.50 -1.94 8.94
CA PHE A 134 11.12 -2.40 7.61
C PHE A 134 11.44 -3.89 7.43
N ASP A 135 12.66 -4.30 7.77
CA ASP A 135 13.11 -5.68 7.60
C ASP A 135 12.22 -6.65 8.40
N GLU A 136 12.04 -6.41 9.69
CA GLU A 136 11.25 -7.30 10.56
C GLU A 136 9.76 -7.34 10.14
N LYS A 137 9.19 -6.20 9.76
CA LYS A 137 7.80 -6.13 9.30
C LYS A 137 7.60 -6.76 7.93
N LEU A 138 8.61 -6.71 7.06
CA LEU A 138 8.57 -7.40 5.77
C LEU A 138 8.55 -8.92 5.97
N ASP A 139 9.40 -9.45 6.83
CA ASP A 139 9.42 -10.88 7.17
C ASP A 139 8.05 -11.34 7.72
N LEU A 140 7.44 -10.52 8.61
CA LEU A 140 6.11 -10.83 9.14
C LEU A 140 5.01 -10.71 8.08
N LEU A 141 5.10 -9.74 7.15
CA LEU A 141 4.16 -9.59 6.04
C LEU A 141 4.24 -10.78 5.08
N GLN A 142 5.43 -11.26 4.76
CA GLN A 142 5.64 -12.46 3.96
C GLN A 142 5.07 -13.69 4.67
N LEU A 143 5.34 -13.86 5.96
CA LEU A 143 4.83 -14.98 6.74
C LEU A 143 3.30 -15.02 6.77
N VAL A 144 2.63 -13.88 7.02
CA VAL A 144 1.15 -13.83 7.05
C VAL A 144 0.55 -14.06 5.66
N ASN A 145 1.22 -13.64 4.59
CA ASN A 145 0.77 -13.91 3.22
C ASN A 145 0.84 -15.41 2.88
N GLU A 146 1.83 -16.12 3.44
CA GLU A 146 2.03 -17.55 3.20
C GLU A 146 1.20 -18.46 4.09
N LYS A 147 1.01 -18.09 5.35
CA LYS A 147 0.42 -18.97 6.38
C LYS A 147 -0.80 -18.32 7.04
N THR A 148 -1.85 -19.11 7.22
CA THR A 148 -3.02 -18.67 7.98
C THR A 148 -2.75 -18.64 9.48
N LYS A 149 -2.07 -19.67 10.00
CA LYS A 149 -1.71 -19.79 11.42
C LYS A 149 -0.27 -19.34 11.62
N LEU A 150 -0.07 -18.39 12.52
CA LEU A 150 1.21 -17.73 12.76
C LEU A 150 1.79 -18.13 14.12
N ASP A 151 3.09 -18.41 14.09
CA ASP A 151 3.99 -18.37 15.24
C ASP A 151 5.13 -17.42 14.89
N TRP A 152 5.26 -16.32 15.63
CA TRP A 152 6.20 -15.24 15.35
C TRP A 152 6.81 -14.69 16.62
N GLN A 153 8.12 -14.45 16.60
CA GLN A 153 8.85 -13.81 17.69
C GLN A 153 9.43 -12.48 17.20
N GLY A 154 8.73 -11.39 17.47
CA GLY A 154 9.19 -10.05 17.10
C GLY A 154 10.19 -9.47 18.10
N ARG A 155 11.04 -8.59 17.63
CA ARG A 155 11.90 -7.71 18.44
C ARG A 155 11.32 -6.29 18.49
N LEU A 156 10.84 -5.79 17.36
CA LEU A 156 10.23 -4.47 17.19
C LEU A 156 8.72 -4.57 16.93
N THR A 157 8.24 -5.78 16.66
CA THR A 157 6.83 -6.12 16.47
C THR A 157 6.35 -7.04 17.61
N GLN A 158 5.05 -7.32 17.63
CA GLN A 158 4.44 -8.21 18.61
C GLN A 158 4.94 -9.66 18.48
N THR A 159 4.91 -10.41 19.58
CA THR A 159 5.01 -11.87 19.54
C THR A 159 3.64 -12.48 19.30
N ILE A 160 3.55 -13.47 18.39
CA ILE A 160 2.31 -14.17 18.03
C ILE A 160 2.53 -15.65 18.27
N SER A 161 1.60 -16.31 18.97
CA SER A 161 1.65 -17.76 19.19
C SER A 161 0.33 -18.41 18.78
N GLY A 162 0.38 -19.23 17.75
CA GLY A 162 -0.70 -20.05 17.25
C GLY A 162 -1.96 -19.30 16.84
N LYS A 163 -1.86 -18.01 16.43
CA LYS A 163 -3.00 -17.19 16.02
C LYS A 163 -3.25 -17.30 14.53
N GLU A 164 -4.52 -17.32 14.17
CA GLU A 164 -4.93 -17.31 12.77
C GLU A 164 -5.29 -15.89 12.31
N VAL A 165 -5.00 -15.59 11.04
CA VAL A 165 -5.25 -14.27 10.44
C VAL A 165 -6.24 -14.39 9.29
N TYR A 166 -7.31 -13.63 9.37
CA TYR A 166 -8.39 -13.53 8.40
C TYR A 166 -8.74 -12.06 8.11
N PRO A 167 -9.37 -11.76 6.91
CA PRO A 167 -9.70 -12.72 5.86
C PRO A 167 -8.44 -13.22 5.13
N ARG A 168 -8.57 -14.33 4.39
CA ARG A 168 -7.59 -14.71 3.38
C ARG A 168 -7.97 -14.08 2.04
N PRO A 169 -7.01 -13.78 1.16
CA PRO A 169 -7.30 -13.24 -0.17
C PRO A 169 -8.08 -14.24 -1.03
N ALA A 170 -8.74 -13.74 -2.06
CA ALA A 170 -9.37 -14.56 -3.10
C ALA A 170 -8.32 -15.25 -3.99
N GLN A 171 -7.17 -14.60 -4.18
CA GLN A 171 -5.97 -15.19 -4.78
C GLN A 171 -5.33 -16.20 -3.82
N ASP A 172 -4.51 -17.09 -4.33
CA ASP A 172 -3.71 -18.03 -3.50
C ASP A 172 -2.81 -17.25 -2.52
N LYS A 173 -2.13 -16.22 -3.02
CA LYS A 173 -1.36 -15.25 -2.26
C LYS A 173 -1.53 -13.86 -2.89
N LEU A 174 -1.41 -12.81 -2.08
CA LEU A 174 -1.29 -11.45 -2.60
C LEU A 174 0.07 -11.27 -3.27
N PRO A 175 0.14 -10.77 -4.51
CA PRO A 175 1.39 -10.33 -5.10
C PRO A 175 2.03 -9.25 -4.22
N LEU A 176 3.30 -9.45 -3.84
CA LEU A 176 4.04 -8.54 -2.98
C LEU A 176 5.24 -7.97 -3.74
N TRP A 177 5.24 -6.67 -3.93
CA TRP A 177 6.29 -5.90 -4.55
C TRP A 177 7.04 -5.08 -3.51
N ILE A 178 8.32 -4.87 -3.72
CA ILE A 178 9.15 -4.05 -2.82
C ILE A 178 9.77 -2.92 -3.61
N ALA A 179 9.44 -1.68 -3.21
CA ALA A 179 10.03 -0.50 -3.81
C ALA A 179 11.41 -0.22 -3.21
N THR A 180 12.41 -0.08 -4.07
CA THR A 180 13.79 0.24 -3.68
C THR A 180 14.20 1.60 -4.22
N GLY A 181 14.94 2.37 -3.43
CA GLY A 181 15.46 3.69 -3.82
C GLY A 181 16.71 3.66 -4.71
N GLY A 182 16.98 2.53 -5.39
CA GLY A 182 18.08 2.41 -6.35
C GLY A 182 19.46 2.09 -5.75
N HIS A 183 19.57 1.86 -4.45
CA HIS A 183 20.82 1.37 -3.86
C HIS A 183 20.98 -0.12 -4.12
N VAL A 184 22.13 -0.51 -4.68
CA VAL A 184 22.44 -1.91 -5.04
C VAL A 184 22.30 -2.84 -3.83
N GLU A 185 22.77 -2.44 -2.65
CA GLU A 185 22.67 -3.21 -1.41
C GLU A 185 21.22 -3.52 -1.02
N SER A 186 20.32 -2.55 -1.18
CA SER A 186 18.88 -2.73 -0.91
C SER A 186 18.24 -3.71 -1.88
N THR A 187 18.66 -3.68 -3.15
CA THR A 187 18.14 -4.59 -4.19
C THR A 187 18.61 -6.02 -3.96
N VAL A 188 19.88 -6.22 -3.61
CA VAL A 188 20.45 -7.55 -3.34
C VAL A 188 19.85 -8.19 -2.08
N LYS A 189 19.50 -7.38 -1.06
CA LYS A 189 18.91 -7.87 0.18
C LYS A 189 17.47 -8.40 0.00
N ILE A 190 16.79 -7.96 -1.04
CA ILE A 190 15.38 -8.25 -1.32
C ILE A 190 15.23 -9.39 -2.34
N ALA A 191 16.28 -9.66 -3.13
CA ALA A 191 16.30 -10.73 -4.11
C ALA A 191 16.57 -12.09 -3.49
#